data_bcc34161a32078fdab32a702cd1988ba
#
_entry.id   bcc34161a32078fdab32a702cd1988ba
#
_cell.length_a   1.000
_cell.length_b   1.000
_cell.length_c   1.000
_cell.angle_alpha   90.00
_cell.angle_beta   90.00
_cell.angle_gamma   90.00
#
_symmetry.space_group_name_H-M   'P 1'
#
loop_
_entity.id
_entity.type
_entity.pdbx_description
1 polymer ?
#
loop_
_entity_poly.entity_id
_entity_poly.type
_entity_poly.pdbx_seq_one_letter_code
_entity_poly.pdbx_strand_id
1 'polypeptide(L)'
;MIKAIFFDIDGTLVTNRSKALESTKQAIEYARKNGILCGVATGRSPVKIKEIIDELELDMYVVYNGQLVFTADRTIIDHPFEQKVLEHIVEFADENHRQIVFGVRNRLDGSTTMLLGQSIFIKRLVSFLPRKFPVRLMKKILQVFSPHRQKDRYETLEILKEPIYQCILLSPESEQKKLEHRFPECTFQRSNTYTVDIIPKGGSKLLGIQAFANAVEIEMEEIMAFGDHYNDIEMLKGVGIGVAMGNAQIEVKHAADFVTQSNEEDGIYEGLKHFGLIY
;
A
#
# COMPACT_ATOMS: atom_id res chain seq x y z
N MET A 1 -23.41 -5.45 14.07
CA MET A 1 -23.42 -6.26 12.82
C MET A 1 -22.43 -5.60 11.85
N ILE A 2 -21.57 -6.36 11.18
CA ILE A 2 -20.58 -5.81 10.24
C ILE A 2 -21.28 -5.23 9.02
N LYS A 3 -20.93 -4.00 8.67
CA LYS A 3 -21.47 -3.25 7.52
C LYS A 3 -20.39 -2.97 6.45
N ALA A 4 -19.12 -2.98 6.84
CA ALA A 4 -18.02 -2.75 5.91
C ALA A 4 -16.84 -3.66 6.20
N ILE A 5 -16.11 -4.08 5.15
CA ILE A 5 -14.90 -4.90 5.24
C ILE A 5 -13.79 -4.24 4.45
N PHE A 6 -12.63 -4.06 5.06
CA PHE A 6 -11.43 -3.57 4.42
C PHE A 6 -10.36 -4.66 4.33
N PHE A 7 -9.72 -4.73 3.19
CA PHE A 7 -8.63 -5.68 2.93
C PHE A 7 -7.34 -4.92 2.63
N ASP A 8 -6.21 -5.31 3.27
CA ASP A 8 -4.93 -5.01 2.65
C ASP A 8 -4.77 -5.81 1.35
N ILE A 9 -3.82 -5.42 0.51
CA ILE A 9 -3.63 -6.07 -0.79
C ILE A 9 -2.52 -7.12 -0.74
N ASP A 10 -1.29 -6.69 -0.40
CA ASP A 10 -0.09 -7.53 -0.53
C ASP A 10 0.05 -8.50 0.64
N GLY A 11 -0.09 -9.79 0.41
CA GLY A 11 -0.05 -10.79 1.48
C GLY A 11 -1.40 -10.99 2.17
N THR A 12 -2.44 -10.27 1.76
CA THR A 12 -3.81 -10.39 2.27
C THR A 12 -4.77 -10.74 1.15
N LEU A 13 -5.15 -9.77 0.32
CA LEU A 13 -6.14 -9.96 -0.75
C LEU A 13 -5.60 -10.79 -1.92
N VAL A 14 -4.30 -10.68 -2.18
CA VAL A 14 -3.65 -11.37 -3.29
C VAL A 14 -2.55 -12.33 -2.82
N THR A 15 -2.38 -13.40 -3.58
CA THR A 15 -1.31 -14.38 -3.44
C THR A 15 0.05 -13.81 -3.84
N ASN A 16 1.14 -14.57 -3.62
CA ASN A 16 2.48 -14.25 -4.12
C ASN A 16 2.56 -14.10 -5.65
N ARG A 17 1.52 -14.56 -6.38
CA ARG A 17 1.37 -14.38 -7.83
C ARG A 17 0.63 -13.09 -8.21
N SER A 18 0.33 -12.22 -7.22
CA SER A 18 -0.44 -10.98 -7.39
C SER A 18 -1.83 -11.21 -8.00
N LYS A 19 -2.52 -12.28 -7.57
CA LYS A 19 -3.89 -12.60 -7.96
C LYS A 19 -4.70 -12.99 -6.74
N ALA A 20 -5.95 -12.53 -6.68
CA ALA A 20 -6.91 -13.00 -5.68
C ALA A 20 -7.29 -14.47 -5.98
N LEU A 21 -7.49 -15.27 -4.92
CA LEU A 21 -8.02 -16.61 -5.04
C LEU A 21 -9.49 -16.56 -5.48
N GLU A 22 -9.95 -17.60 -6.13
CA GLU A 22 -11.35 -17.69 -6.55
C GLU A 22 -12.31 -17.70 -5.35
N SER A 23 -11.94 -18.36 -4.26
CA SER A 23 -12.65 -18.33 -2.98
C SER A 23 -12.78 -16.91 -2.42
N THR A 24 -11.72 -16.11 -2.51
CA THR A 24 -11.71 -14.69 -2.08
C THR A 24 -12.70 -13.86 -2.91
N LYS A 25 -12.71 -14.05 -4.24
CA LYS A 25 -13.64 -13.34 -5.13
C LYS A 25 -15.10 -13.67 -4.78
N GLN A 26 -15.40 -14.96 -4.63
CA GLN A 26 -16.74 -15.44 -4.27
C GLN A 26 -17.17 -14.90 -2.88
N ALA A 27 -16.26 -14.89 -1.91
CA ALA A 27 -16.54 -14.39 -0.58
C ALA A 27 -16.88 -12.88 -0.57
N ILE A 28 -16.11 -12.08 -1.33
CA ILE A 28 -16.37 -10.63 -1.49
C ILE A 28 -17.71 -10.40 -2.21
N GLU A 29 -17.95 -11.12 -3.30
CA GLU A 29 -19.21 -11.02 -4.04
C GLU A 29 -20.42 -11.38 -3.16
N TYR A 30 -20.29 -12.44 -2.35
CA TYR A 30 -21.34 -12.85 -1.42
C TYR A 30 -21.58 -11.78 -0.34
N ALA A 31 -20.53 -11.26 0.29
CA ALA A 31 -20.63 -10.21 1.29
C ALA A 31 -21.35 -8.97 0.73
N ARG A 32 -20.95 -8.51 -0.47
CA ARG A 32 -21.58 -7.38 -1.15
C ARG A 32 -23.05 -7.61 -1.50
N LYS A 33 -23.41 -8.82 -1.97
CA LYS A 33 -24.82 -9.20 -2.21
C LYS A 33 -25.70 -9.16 -0.95
N ASN A 34 -25.07 -9.30 0.22
CA ASN A 34 -25.74 -9.17 1.52
C ASN A 34 -25.67 -7.74 2.10
N GLY A 35 -25.28 -6.75 1.29
CA GLY A 35 -25.26 -5.34 1.67
C GLY A 35 -24.06 -4.91 2.49
N ILE A 36 -23.00 -5.73 2.57
CA ILE A 36 -21.75 -5.37 3.23
C ILE A 36 -20.84 -4.67 2.22
N LEU A 37 -20.42 -3.45 2.53
CA LEU A 37 -19.48 -2.70 1.69
C LEU A 37 -18.08 -3.35 1.76
N CYS A 38 -17.43 -3.52 0.62
CA CYS A 38 -16.10 -4.13 0.53
C CYS A 38 -15.12 -3.16 -0.10
N GLY A 39 -13.94 -3.01 0.50
CA GLY A 39 -12.91 -2.11 -0.01
C GLY A 39 -11.50 -2.49 0.36
N VAL A 40 -10.55 -1.71 -0.11
CA VAL A 40 -9.12 -1.92 0.18
C VAL A 40 -8.54 -0.79 1.00
N ALA A 41 -7.55 -1.14 1.86
CA ALA A 41 -6.72 -0.19 2.59
C ALA A 41 -5.24 -0.55 2.38
N THR A 42 -4.52 0.25 1.60
CA THR A 42 -3.19 -0.11 1.09
C THR A 42 -2.24 1.09 0.96
N GLY A 43 -0.93 0.81 0.99
CA GLY A 43 0.09 1.79 0.61
C GLY A 43 0.26 1.95 -0.91
N ARG A 44 -0.42 1.14 -1.72
CA ARG A 44 -0.30 1.21 -3.18
C ARG A 44 -1.00 2.42 -3.78
N SER A 45 -0.55 2.80 -5.00
CA SER A 45 -1.23 3.79 -5.83
C SER A 45 -2.51 3.21 -6.45
N PRO A 46 -3.51 4.05 -6.79
CA PRO A 46 -4.72 3.60 -7.49
C PRO A 46 -4.42 2.85 -8.80
N VAL A 47 -3.42 3.30 -9.55
CA VAL A 47 -3.00 2.65 -10.81
C VAL A 47 -2.56 1.21 -10.57
N LYS A 48 -1.77 0.98 -9.51
CA LYS A 48 -1.29 -0.36 -9.19
C LYS A 48 -2.39 -1.29 -8.67
N ILE A 49 -3.39 -0.72 -8.02
CA ILE A 49 -4.56 -1.48 -7.56
C ILE A 49 -5.34 -1.99 -8.76
N LYS A 50 -5.65 -1.11 -9.71
CA LYS A 50 -6.41 -1.47 -10.91
C LYS A 50 -5.75 -2.63 -11.69
N GLU A 51 -4.42 -2.62 -11.81
CA GLU A 51 -3.67 -3.69 -12.48
C GLU A 51 -3.82 -5.08 -11.81
N ILE A 52 -4.17 -5.13 -10.51
CA ILE A 52 -4.09 -6.34 -9.67
C ILE A 52 -5.46 -6.89 -9.33
N ILE A 53 -6.43 -6.02 -9.11
CA ILE A 53 -7.75 -6.39 -8.59
C ILE A 53 -8.90 -5.87 -9.47
N ASP A 54 -8.63 -5.59 -10.75
CA ASP A 54 -9.65 -5.10 -11.71
C ASP A 54 -10.86 -6.06 -11.84
N GLU A 55 -10.66 -7.34 -11.50
CA GLU A 55 -11.71 -8.37 -11.48
C GLU A 55 -12.60 -8.30 -10.22
N LEU A 56 -12.21 -7.51 -9.20
CA LEU A 56 -12.98 -7.35 -7.97
C LEU A 56 -13.77 -6.06 -8.03
N GLU A 57 -15.07 -6.18 -7.89
CA GLU A 57 -15.91 -5.01 -7.68
C GLU A 57 -15.78 -4.55 -6.23
N LEU A 58 -15.19 -3.39 -5.99
CA LEU A 58 -15.00 -2.81 -4.66
C LEU A 58 -15.71 -1.46 -4.57
N ASP A 59 -16.23 -1.18 -3.38
CA ASP A 59 -17.03 0.00 -3.11
C ASP A 59 -16.17 1.20 -2.67
N MET A 60 -14.97 0.93 -2.10
CA MET A 60 -14.15 1.95 -1.46
C MET A 60 -12.66 1.65 -1.53
N TYR A 61 -11.88 2.75 -1.59
CA TYR A 61 -10.44 2.71 -1.79
C TYR A 61 -9.75 3.66 -0.81
N VAL A 62 -9.00 3.11 0.14
CA VAL A 62 -8.06 3.81 1.02
C VAL A 62 -6.67 3.51 0.49
N VAL A 63 -6.06 4.48 -0.18
CA VAL A 63 -4.81 4.30 -0.91
C VAL A 63 -3.72 5.23 -0.41
N TYR A 64 -2.47 4.97 -0.79
CA TYR A 64 -1.33 5.75 -0.31
C TYR A 64 -1.30 5.85 1.23
N ASN A 65 -1.64 4.75 1.93
CA ASN A 65 -1.76 4.71 3.38
C ASN A 65 -2.70 5.81 3.94
N GLY A 66 -3.85 6.00 3.29
CA GLY A 66 -4.88 6.94 3.73
C GLY A 66 -4.73 8.38 3.25
N GLN A 67 -3.73 8.70 2.43
CA GLN A 67 -3.57 10.06 1.87
C GLN A 67 -4.63 10.38 0.81
N LEU A 68 -5.17 9.35 0.17
CA LEU A 68 -6.28 9.49 -0.78
C LEU A 68 -7.33 8.43 -0.47
N VAL A 69 -8.57 8.87 -0.22
CA VAL A 69 -9.72 8.00 0.05
C VAL A 69 -10.85 8.37 -0.87
N PHE A 70 -11.39 7.38 -1.59
CA PHE A 70 -12.47 7.63 -2.55
C PHE A 70 -13.37 6.40 -2.74
N THR A 71 -14.57 6.68 -3.23
CA THR A 71 -15.52 5.70 -3.79
C THR A 71 -15.63 5.92 -5.30
N ALA A 72 -16.49 5.17 -5.97
CA ALA A 72 -16.79 5.41 -7.39
C ALA A 72 -17.32 6.83 -7.65
N ASP A 73 -18.08 7.40 -6.69
CA ASP A 73 -18.84 8.62 -6.87
C ASP A 73 -18.16 9.88 -6.31
N ARG A 74 -17.30 9.73 -5.28
CA ARG A 74 -16.71 10.89 -4.60
C ARG A 74 -15.33 10.61 -3.99
N THR A 75 -14.55 11.66 -3.84
CA THR A 75 -13.34 11.69 -3.02
C THR A 75 -13.70 12.15 -1.61
N ILE A 76 -13.22 11.43 -0.59
CA ILE A 76 -13.48 11.66 0.83
C ILE A 76 -12.28 12.34 1.48
N ILE A 77 -11.07 11.82 1.22
CA ILE A 77 -9.79 12.45 1.60
C ILE A 77 -8.99 12.72 0.33
N ASP A 78 -8.41 13.91 0.28
CA ASP A 78 -7.48 14.38 -0.74
C ASP A 78 -6.35 15.15 -0.02
N HIS A 79 -5.31 14.42 0.40
CA HIS A 79 -4.23 14.96 1.24
C HIS A 79 -2.85 14.75 0.56
N PRO A 80 -2.54 15.52 -0.49
CA PRO A 80 -1.22 15.51 -1.12
C PRO A 80 -0.17 16.20 -0.25
N PHE A 81 1.10 16.06 -0.64
CA PHE A 81 2.17 16.85 -0.05
C PHE A 81 1.93 18.35 -0.19
N GLU A 82 2.25 19.10 0.86
CA GLU A 82 2.45 20.55 0.74
C GLU A 82 3.61 20.83 -0.22
N GLN A 83 3.43 21.83 -1.08
CA GLN A 83 4.41 22.15 -2.13
C GLN A 83 5.83 22.35 -1.60
N LYS A 84 5.98 23.03 -0.47
CA LYS A 84 7.30 23.27 0.16
C LYS A 84 7.98 21.99 0.62
N VAL A 85 7.22 21.05 1.19
CA VAL A 85 7.75 19.76 1.64
C VAL A 85 8.18 18.94 0.45
N LEU A 86 7.36 18.93 -0.62
CA LEU A 86 7.68 18.23 -1.87
C LEU A 86 8.96 18.80 -2.51
N GLU A 87 9.12 20.11 -2.57
CA GLU A 87 10.31 20.79 -3.10
C GLU A 87 11.57 20.34 -2.33
N HIS A 88 11.54 20.31 -0.99
CA HIS A 88 12.66 19.81 -0.18
C HIS A 88 13.01 18.34 -0.44
N ILE A 89 11.99 17.48 -0.68
CA ILE A 89 12.20 16.06 -1.04
C ILE A 89 12.86 15.94 -2.42
N VAL A 90 12.38 16.72 -3.39
CA VAL A 90 12.92 16.76 -4.76
C VAL A 90 14.36 17.25 -4.76
N GLU A 91 14.64 18.39 -4.09
CA GLU A 91 15.99 18.95 -3.94
C GLU A 91 16.95 17.93 -3.30
N PHE A 92 16.52 17.29 -2.20
CA PHE A 92 17.31 16.23 -1.57
C PHE A 92 17.61 15.08 -2.52
N ALA A 93 16.62 14.64 -3.32
CA ALA A 93 16.81 13.55 -4.27
C ALA A 93 17.78 13.93 -5.39
N ASP A 94 17.68 15.14 -5.92
CA ASP A 94 18.55 15.66 -6.97
C ASP A 94 19.99 15.86 -6.48
N GLU A 95 20.17 16.55 -5.34
CA GLU A 95 21.51 16.82 -4.77
C GLU A 95 22.26 15.53 -4.39
N ASN A 96 21.54 14.54 -3.88
CA ASN A 96 22.14 13.29 -3.39
C ASN A 96 22.07 12.15 -4.44
N HIS A 97 21.68 12.46 -5.67
CA HIS A 97 21.55 11.49 -6.77
C HIS A 97 20.71 10.26 -6.36
N ARG A 98 19.60 10.49 -5.65
CA ARG A 98 18.71 9.44 -5.18
C ARG A 98 17.75 9.00 -6.26
N GLN A 99 17.39 7.73 -6.23
CA GLN A 99 16.34 7.18 -7.08
C GLN A 99 15.01 7.36 -6.34
N ILE A 100 14.08 8.10 -6.94
CA ILE A 100 12.77 8.41 -6.37
C ILE A 100 11.68 8.29 -7.43
N VAL A 101 10.49 7.87 -7.01
CA VAL A 101 9.27 7.81 -7.84
C VAL A 101 8.19 8.59 -7.12
N PHE A 102 7.45 9.39 -7.85
CA PHE A 102 6.34 10.21 -7.39
C PHE A 102 5.01 9.58 -7.78
N GLY A 103 4.05 9.59 -6.87
CA GLY A 103 2.72 9.03 -7.07
C GLY A 103 1.62 10.10 -7.06
N VAL A 104 0.91 10.20 -8.17
CA VAL A 104 -0.33 10.96 -8.32
C VAL A 104 -1.52 10.01 -8.51
N ARG A 105 -2.72 10.53 -8.61
CA ARG A 105 -3.94 9.72 -8.69
C ARG A 105 -3.95 8.69 -9.82
N ASN A 106 -3.43 9.02 -10.99
CA ASN A 106 -3.58 8.24 -12.24
C ASN A 106 -2.28 7.75 -12.85
N ARG A 107 -1.13 8.12 -12.29
CA ARG A 107 0.18 7.68 -12.81
C ARG A 107 1.26 7.71 -11.75
N LEU A 108 2.35 7.05 -12.08
CA LEU A 108 3.63 7.12 -11.36
C LEU A 108 4.66 7.65 -12.34
N ASP A 109 5.57 8.50 -11.88
CA ASP A 109 6.69 9.01 -12.68
C ASP A 109 7.92 9.26 -11.80
N GLY A 110 9.10 9.37 -12.39
CA GLY A 110 10.34 9.57 -11.67
C GLY A 110 11.48 8.68 -12.20
N SER A 111 12.20 8.04 -11.30
CA SER A 111 13.29 7.16 -11.68
C SER A 111 12.85 6.01 -12.59
N THR A 112 13.28 6.04 -13.83
CA THR A 112 13.02 4.99 -14.84
C THR A 112 13.49 3.61 -14.36
N THR A 113 14.62 3.55 -13.65
CA THR A 113 15.14 2.31 -13.08
C THR A 113 14.21 1.71 -12.05
N MET A 114 13.62 2.54 -11.18
CA MET A 114 12.65 2.09 -10.17
C MET A 114 11.32 1.70 -10.80
N LEU A 115 10.84 2.46 -11.77
CA LEU A 115 9.60 2.16 -12.51
C LEU A 115 9.71 0.83 -13.25
N LEU A 116 10.82 0.57 -13.95
CA LEU A 116 11.10 -0.71 -14.57
C LEU A 116 11.22 -1.85 -13.54
N GLY A 117 11.90 -1.59 -12.40
CA GLY A 117 12.03 -2.55 -11.30
C GLY A 117 10.71 -2.96 -10.64
N GLN A 118 9.69 -2.13 -10.75
CA GLN A 118 8.32 -2.45 -10.29
C GLN A 118 7.52 -3.30 -11.28
N SER A 119 8.03 -3.51 -12.50
CA SER A 119 7.37 -4.35 -13.49
C SER A 119 7.32 -5.81 -13.00
N ILE A 120 6.22 -6.50 -13.28
CA ILE A 120 5.98 -7.91 -12.91
C ILE A 120 7.10 -8.81 -13.40
N PHE A 121 7.72 -8.49 -14.55
CA PHE A 121 8.79 -9.26 -15.15
C PHE A 121 10.07 -9.24 -14.30
N ILE A 122 10.45 -8.09 -13.76
CA ILE A 122 11.65 -7.97 -12.91
C ILE A 122 11.39 -8.54 -11.52
N LYS A 123 10.19 -8.38 -10.94
CA LYS A 123 9.81 -9.05 -9.69
C LYS A 123 9.94 -10.57 -9.82
N ARG A 124 9.51 -11.13 -10.94
CA ARG A 124 9.62 -12.56 -11.22
C ARG A 124 11.08 -13.02 -11.40
N LEU A 125 11.94 -12.19 -11.98
CA LEU A 125 13.37 -12.46 -12.12
C LEU A 125 14.08 -12.40 -10.75
N VAL A 126 13.73 -11.43 -9.91
CA VAL A 126 14.31 -11.23 -8.57
C VAL A 126 13.85 -12.32 -7.59
N SER A 127 12.65 -12.91 -7.76
CA SER A 127 12.18 -14.01 -6.91
C SER A 127 13.02 -15.31 -7.06
N PHE A 128 13.79 -15.45 -8.14
CA PHE A 128 14.74 -16.55 -8.32
C PHE A 128 16.11 -16.28 -7.67
N LEU A 129 16.34 -15.07 -7.13
CA LEU A 129 17.61 -14.74 -6.47
C LEU A 129 17.59 -15.17 -4.99
N PRO A 130 18.71 -15.68 -4.46
CA PRO A 130 18.81 -16.06 -3.05
C PRO A 130 18.49 -14.88 -2.12
N ARG A 131 17.75 -15.10 -1.04
CA ARG A 131 17.38 -14.10 -0.02
C ARG A 131 18.54 -13.27 0.57
N LYS A 132 19.79 -13.68 0.35
CA LYS A 132 21.03 -13.01 0.80
C LYS A 132 21.81 -12.35 -0.35
N PHE A 133 21.16 -11.97 -1.44
CA PHE A 133 21.87 -11.34 -2.56
C PHE A 133 22.42 -9.96 -2.14
N PRO A 134 23.74 -9.66 -2.36
CA PRO A 134 24.34 -8.42 -1.87
C PRO A 134 23.73 -7.19 -2.55
N VAL A 135 23.22 -6.24 -1.74
CA VAL A 135 22.64 -4.94 -2.18
C VAL A 135 23.57 -4.21 -3.18
N ARG A 136 24.89 -4.29 -2.96
CA ARG A 136 25.89 -3.68 -3.87
C ARG A 136 25.87 -4.28 -5.28
N LEU A 137 25.59 -5.57 -5.39
CA LEU A 137 25.53 -6.23 -6.69
C LEU A 137 24.22 -5.91 -7.41
N MET A 138 23.12 -5.81 -6.67
CA MET A 138 21.83 -5.37 -7.21
C MET A 138 21.90 -3.92 -7.71
N LYS A 139 22.56 -3.00 -6.98
CA LYS A 139 22.85 -1.65 -7.47
C LYS A 139 23.63 -1.67 -8.80
N LYS A 140 24.65 -2.52 -8.92
CA LYS A 140 25.41 -2.65 -10.19
C LYS A 140 24.55 -3.22 -11.33
N ILE A 141 23.74 -4.24 -11.06
CA ILE A 141 22.82 -4.82 -12.07
C ILE A 141 21.81 -3.77 -12.52
N LEU A 142 21.17 -3.06 -11.61
CA LEU A 142 20.21 -1.98 -11.91
C LEU A 142 20.90 -0.82 -12.67
N GLN A 143 22.16 -0.49 -12.35
CA GLN A 143 22.96 0.50 -13.08
C GLN A 143 23.33 0.08 -14.50
N VAL A 144 23.54 -1.21 -14.76
CA VAL A 144 23.84 -1.75 -16.09
C VAL A 144 22.59 -1.76 -16.98
N PHE A 145 21.40 -2.01 -16.40
CA PHE A 145 20.12 -1.99 -17.13
C PHE A 145 19.50 -0.59 -17.24
N SER A 146 20.10 0.44 -16.68
CA SER A 146 19.71 1.84 -16.88
C SER A 146 20.67 2.53 -17.84
N PRO A 147 20.46 2.48 -19.16
CA PRO A 147 21.34 3.10 -20.14
C PRO A 147 21.29 4.64 -20.11
N HIS A 148 20.35 5.22 -19.39
CA HIS A 148 20.26 6.66 -19.22
C HIS A 148 20.44 6.98 -17.74
N ARG A 149 21.67 7.41 -17.37
CA ARG A 149 21.82 8.35 -16.26
C ARG A 149 20.76 9.42 -16.48
N GLN A 150 19.88 9.59 -15.52
CA GLN A 150 18.95 10.69 -15.51
C GLN A 150 19.80 11.97 -15.62
N LYS A 151 19.84 12.55 -16.80
CA LYS A 151 20.55 13.80 -17.06
C LYS A 151 19.73 14.99 -16.56
N ASP A 152 18.40 14.77 -16.47
CA ASP A 152 17.45 15.80 -16.08
C ASP A 152 17.17 15.67 -14.59
N ARG A 153 17.13 16.79 -13.92
CA ARG A 153 16.77 16.88 -12.50
C ARG A 153 15.29 16.56 -12.34
N TYR A 154 14.92 15.96 -11.21
CA TYR A 154 13.52 15.66 -10.91
C TYR A 154 12.65 16.90 -10.90
N GLU A 155 13.21 18.06 -10.50
CA GLU A 155 12.52 19.36 -10.50
C GLU A 155 11.88 19.72 -11.85
N THR A 156 12.33 19.15 -12.96
CA THR A 156 11.79 19.40 -14.31
C THR A 156 10.64 18.49 -14.70
N LEU A 157 10.27 17.52 -13.86
CA LEU A 157 9.22 16.57 -14.19
C LEU A 157 7.83 17.22 -14.13
N GLU A 158 7.06 17.00 -15.17
CA GLU A 158 5.67 17.50 -15.27
C GLU A 158 4.76 16.97 -14.17
N ILE A 159 5.05 15.77 -13.63
CA ILE A 159 4.25 15.16 -12.56
C ILE A 159 4.24 16.03 -11.27
N LEU A 160 5.28 16.81 -11.03
CA LEU A 160 5.37 17.68 -9.85
C LEU A 160 4.39 18.87 -9.88
N LYS A 161 3.72 19.11 -11.02
CA LYS A 161 2.63 20.08 -11.13
C LYS A 161 1.28 19.53 -10.69
N GLU A 162 1.20 18.22 -10.44
CA GLU A 162 0.01 17.52 -9.96
C GLU A 162 0.10 17.24 -8.45
N PRO A 163 -1.03 16.99 -7.77
CA PRO A 163 -1.01 16.58 -6.37
C PRO A 163 -0.25 15.27 -6.17
N ILE A 164 0.86 15.30 -5.42
CA ILE A 164 1.68 14.13 -5.08
C ILE A 164 1.25 13.60 -3.72
N TYR A 165 0.90 12.32 -3.63
CA TYR A 165 0.45 11.66 -2.40
C TYR A 165 1.52 10.79 -1.75
N GLN A 166 2.49 10.33 -2.53
CA GLN A 166 3.55 9.44 -2.07
C GLN A 166 4.81 9.64 -2.91
N CYS A 167 5.96 9.58 -2.24
CA CYS A 167 7.26 9.46 -2.88
C CYS A 167 7.88 8.12 -2.46
N ILE A 168 8.31 7.30 -3.40
CA ILE A 168 9.00 6.03 -3.14
C ILE A 168 10.49 6.27 -3.35
N LEU A 169 11.27 6.23 -2.28
CA LEU A 169 12.72 6.48 -2.31
C LEU A 169 13.50 5.17 -2.19
N LEU A 170 14.49 4.97 -3.06
CA LEU A 170 15.47 3.89 -2.90
C LEU A 170 16.41 4.24 -1.76
N SER A 171 16.23 3.61 -0.60
CA SER A 171 16.99 3.88 0.62
C SER A 171 17.08 2.64 1.49
N PRO A 172 18.27 2.26 2.01
CA PRO A 172 18.41 1.17 2.95
C PRO A 172 17.78 1.52 4.30
N GLU A 173 17.38 0.51 5.06
CA GLU A 173 16.74 0.67 6.36
C GLU A 173 17.62 1.45 7.35
N SER A 174 18.95 1.30 7.27
CA SER A 174 19.92 2.00 8.10
C SER A 174 19.87 3.55 7.99
N GLU A 175 19.23 4.09 6.95
CA GLU A 175 19.05 5.53 6.74
C GLU A 175 17.73 6.06 7.31
N GLN A 176 16.84 5.18 7.80
CA GLN A 176 15.50 5.55 8.28
C GLN A 176 15.52 6.76 9.24
N LYS A 177 16.27 6.65 10.33
CA LYS A 177 16.36 7.73 11.34
C LYS A 177 16.88 9.06 10.78
N LYS A 178 17.77 9.02 9.78
CA LYS A 178 18.29 10.24 9.13
C LYS A 178 17.21 10.93 8.30
N LEU A 179 16.39 10.14 7.59
CA LEU A 179 15.28 10.66 6.79
C LEU A 179 14.19 11.25 7.69
N GLU A 180 13.82 10.55 8.77
CA GLU A 180 12.83 11.03 9.74
C GLU A 180 13.26 12.36 10.40
N HIS A 181 14.55 12.49 10.72
CA HIS A 181 15.09 13.75 11.28
C HIS A 181 15.13 14.88 10.24
N ARG A 182 15.38 14.55 8.97
CA ARG A 182 15.46 15.55 7.90
C ARG A 182 14.08 16.06 7.45
N PHE A 183 13.08 15.20 7.47
CA PHE A 183 11.72 15.50 7.01
C PHE A 183 10.70 15.19 8.11
N PRO A 184 10.64 15.99 9.18
CA PRO A 184 9.75 15.76 10.31
C PRO A 184 8.26 15.94 9.94
N GLU A 185 7.96 16.57 8.79
CA GLU A 185 6.62 16.74 8.23
C GLU A 185 6.14 15.50 7.46
N CYS A 186 6.99 14.47 7.36
CA CYS A 186 6.68 13.24 6.62
C CYS A 186 6.53 12.05 7.56
N THR A 187 5.81 11.05 7.10
CA THR A 187 5.77 9.68 7.65
C THR A 187 6.50 8.75 6.69
N PHE A 188 7.27 7.81 7.26
CA PHE A 188 8.09 6.87 6.51
C PHE A 188 7.61 5.46 6.77
N GLN A 189 7.22 4.74 5.73
CA GLN A 189 6.76 3.37 5.81
C GLN A 189 7.60 2.47 4.91
N ARG A 190 7.81 1.21 5.33
CA ARG A 190 8.58 0.24 4.56
C ARG A 190 7.80 -1.06 4.39
N SER A 191 7.73 -1.50 3.16
CA SER A 191 7.30 -2.86 2.81
C SER A 191 8.50 -3.80 2.52
N ASN A 192 9.72 -3.24 2.45
CA ASN A 192 10.96 -3.98 2.22
C ASN A 192 12.18 -3.18 2.72
N THR A 193 13.36 -3.81 2.77
CA THR A 193 14.62 -3.23 3.28
C THR A 193 15.29 -2.25 2.31
N TYR A 194 14.81 -2.11 1.08
CA TYR A 194 15.47 -1.36 0.01
C TYR A 194 14.78 -0.06 -0.37
N THR A 195 13.48 0.04 -0.13
CA THR A 195 12.68 1.22 -0.45
C THR A 195 11.94 1.72 0.78
N VAL A 196 11.69 3.01 0.80
CA VAL A 196 10.85 3.66 1.79
C VAL A 196 9.79 4.49 1.08
N ASP A 197 8.56 4.34 1.53
CA ASP A 197 7.44 5.17 1.14
C ASP A 197 7.44 6.41 2.05
N ILE A 198 7.54 7.57 1.44
CA ILE A 198 7.45 8.87 2.09
C ILE A 198 6.06 9.40 1.78
N ILE A 199 5.28 9.68 2.81
CA ILE A 199 3.93 10.24 2.70
C ILE A 199 3.80 11.48 3.58
N PRO A 200 2.86 12.39 3.30
CA PRO A 200 2.51 13.47 4.21
C PRO A 200 2.23 12.94 5.62
N LYS A 201 2.63 13.70 6.65
CA LYS A 201 2.38 13.33 8.03
C LYS A 201 0.88 13.32 8.34
N GLY A 202 0.46 12.40 9.21
CA GLY A 202 -0.93 12.35 9.69
C GLY A 202 -1.86 11.46 8.86
N GLY A 203 -1.34 10.70 7.89
CA GLY A 203 -2.11 9.67 7.19
C GLY A 203 -1.81 8.27 7.70
N SER A 204 -2.84 7.44 7.81
CA SER A 204 -2.73 6.01 8.04
C SER A 204 -3.92 5.28 7.42
N LYS A 205 -3.80 3.95 7.26
CA LYS A 205 -4.93 3.14 6.79
C LYS A 205 -6.15 3.32 7.71
N LEU A 206 -5.94 3.35 9.02
CA LEU A 206 -7.01 3.55 10.00
C LEU A 206 -7.71 4.89 9.83
N LEU A 207 -6.95 5.99 9.72
CA LEU A 207 -7.55 7.32 9.51
C LEU A 207 -8.34 7.41 8.20
N GLY A 208 -7.87 6.74 7.16
CA GLY A 208 -8.61 6.63 5.90
C GLY A 208 -9.93 5.86 6.06
N ILE A 209 -9.92 4.77 6.82
CA ILE A 209 -11.12 3.99 7.15
C ILE A 209 -12.09 4.81 8.01
N GLN A 210 -11.61 5.51 9.03
CA GLN A 210 -12.42 6.39 9.88
C GLN A 210 -13.10 7.50 9.07
N ALA A 211 -12.38 8.12 8.15
CA ALA A 211 -12.96 9.14 7.28
C ALA A 211 -14.04 8.57 6.35
N PHE A 212 -13.83 7.36 5.83
CA PHE A 212 -14.85 6.65 5.07
C PHE A 212 -16.07 6.34 5.96
N ALA A 213 -15.87 5.75 7.14
CA ALA A 213 -16.91 5.38 8.09
C ALA A 213 -17.79 6.59 8.43
N ASN A 214 -17.17 7.72 8.76
CA ASN A 214 -17.89 8.99 9.01
C ASN A 214 -18.69 9.47 7.79
N ALA A 215 -18.15 9.30 6.58
CA ALA A 215 -18.79 9.77 5.35
C ALA A 215 -20.02 8.93 4.94
N VAL A 216 -20.15 7.70 5.46
CA VAL A 216 -21.26 6.77 5.18
C VAL A 216 -22.07 6.42 6.45
N GLU A 217 -21.80 7.08 7.56
CA GLU A 217 -22.50 6.92 8.85
C GLU A 217 -22.45 5.47 9.38
N ILE A 218 -21.24 4.86 9.34
CA ILE A 218 -20.93 3.53 9.90
C ILE A 218 -20.01 3.73 11.09
N GLU A 219 -20.29 3.04 12.20
CA GLU A 219 -19.45 3.05 13.39
C GLU A 219 -18.23 2.13 13.19
N MET A 220 -17.09 2.44 13.83
CA MET A 220 -15.86 1.64 13.69
C MET A 220 -16.05 0.19 14.16
N GLU A 221 -16.92 -0.04 15.14
CA GLU A 221 -17.32 -1.36 15.65
C GLU A 221 -18.10 -2.20 14.63
N GLU A 222 -18.60 -1.59 13.56
CA GLU A 222 -19.30 -2.24 12.46
C GLU A 222 -18.39 -2.54 11.26
N ILE A 223 -17.08 -2.34 11.43
CA ILE A 223 -16.07 -2.55 10.41
C ILE A 223 -15.20 -3.77 10.76
N MET A 224 -14.93 -4.61 9.76
CA MET A 224 -13.93 -5.67 9.82
C MET A 224 -12.75 -5.30 8.91
N ALA A 225 -11.53 -5.67 9.31
CA ALA A 225 -10.36 -5.47 8.46
C ALA A 225 -9.44 -6.69 8.46
N PHE A 226 -8.83 -6.97 7.31
CA PHE A 226 -7.85 -8.03 7.11
C PHE A 226 -6.49 -7.42 6.77
N GLY A 227 -5.39 -7.95 7.38
CA GLY A 227 -4.05 -7.47 7.15
C GLY A 227 -2.97 -8.50 7.52
N ASP A 228 -1.72 -8.27 7.09
CA ASP A 228 -0.62 -9.20 7.34
C ASP A 228 0.71 -8.51 7.74
N HIS A 229 0.82 -7.19 7.55
CA HIS A 229 2.08 -6.49 7.76
C HIS A 229 2.01 -5.42 8.88
N TYR A 230 3.15 -4.87 9.29
CA TYR A 230 3.26 -3.90 10.40
C TYR A 230 2.40 -2.63 10.20
N ASN A 231 2.22 -2.17 8.96
CA ASN A 231 1.36 -1.02 8.65
C ASN A 231 -0.14 -1.30 8.76
N ASP A 232 -0.52 -2.57 9.04
CA ASP A 232 -1.91 -2.98 9.30
C ASP A 232 -2.26 -2.96 10.78
N ILE A 233 -1.27 -2.98 11.69
CA ILE A 233 -1.49 -3.10 13.14
C ILE A 233 -2.45 -2.03 13.66
N GLU A 234 -2.28 -0.79 13.23
CA GLU A 234 -3.14 0.31 13.64
C GLU A 234 -4.59 0.09 13.15
N MET A 235 -4.73 -0.31 11.90
CA MET A 235 -6.02 -0.64 11.28
C MET A 235 -6.71 -1.79 12.01
N LEU A 236 -6.01 -2.91 12.23
CA LEU A 236 -6.57 -4.10 12.89
C LEU A 236 -7.02 -3.83 14.33
N LYS A 237 -6.33 -2.95 15.05
CA LYS A 237 -6.71 -2.54 16.42
C LYS A 237 -7.82 -1.52 16.48
N GLY A 238 -8.01 -0.75 15.44
CA GLY A 238 -8.91 0.40 15.43
C GLY A 238 -10.29 0.12 14.85
N VAL A 239 -10.53 -1.08 14.28
CA VAL A 239 -11.82 -1.53 13.76
C VAL A 239 -12.52 -2.45 14.75
N GLY A 240 -13.79 -2.76 14.52
CA GLY A 240 -14.58 -3.66 15.38
C GLY A 240 -14.11 -5.11 15.37
N ILE A 241 -13.59 -5.60 14.24
CA ILE A 241 -12.98 -6.95 14.12
C ILE A 241 -11.72 -6.85 13.26
N GLY A 242 -10.56 -6.97 13.87
CA GLY A 242 -9.27 -7.07 13.19
C GLY A 242 -8.87 -8.53 12.96
N VAL A 243 -8.61 -8.90 11.71
CA VAL A 243 -8.23 -10.26 11.30
C VAL A 243 -6.81 -10.26 10.73
N ALA A 244 -5.90 -10.94 11.37
CA ALA A 244 -4.57 -11.17 10.82
C ALA A 244 -4.54 -12.42 9.92
N MET A 245 -3.88 -12.32 8.78
CA MET A 245 -3.66 -13.46 7.90
C MET A 245 -2.71 -14.48 8.53
N GLY A 246 -2.84 -15.76 8.16
CA GLY A 246 -1.97 -16.83 8.65
C GLY A 246 -0.48 -16.65 8.32
N ASN A 247 -0.18 -15.97 7.21
CA ASN A 247 1.17 -15.56 6.80
C ASN A 247 1.68 -14.28 7.47
N ALA A 248 0.87 -13.59 8.29
CA ALA A 248 1.24 -12.34 8.95
C ALA A 248 2.42 -12.49 9.91
N GLN A 249 3.12 -11.38 10.15
CA GLN A 249 4.15 -11.30 11.18
C GLN A 249 3.54 -11.54 12.57
N ILE A 250 4.37 -12.05 13.52
CA ILE A 250 3.88 -12.44 14.84
C ILE A 250 3.26 -11.26 15.60
N GLU A 251 3.83 -10.08 15.48
CA GLU A 251 3.34 -8.84 16.11
C GLU A 251 1.98 -8.41 15.54
N VAL A 252 1.73 -8.65 14.26
CA VAL A 252 0.45 -8.38 13.60
C VAL A 252 -0.61 -9.36 14.10
N LYS A 253 -0.24 -10.66 14.22
CA LYS A 253 -1.12 -11.69 14.79
C LYS A 253 -1.53 -11.38 16.22
N HIS A 254 -0.60 -10.85 17.03
CA HIS A 254 -0.90 -10.45 18.42
C HIS A 254 -1.76 -9.18 18.51
N ALA A 255 -1.81 -8.40 17.45
CA ALA A 255 -2.58 -7.14 17.39
C ALA A 255 -4.03 -7.35 16.94
N ALA A 256 -4.33 -8.49 16.34
CA ALA A 256 -5.64 -8.82 15.78
C ALA A 256 -6.52 -9.58 16.77
N ASP A 257 -7.84 -9.51 16.58
CA ASP A 257 -8.83 -10.27 17.34
C ASP A 257 -8.88 -11.74 16.93
N PHE A 258 -8.54 -12.02 15.66
CA PHE A 258 -8.55 -13.37 15.11
C PHE A 258 -7.41 -13.57 14.12
N VAL A 259 -6.89 -14.79 14.05
CA VAL A 259 -5.90 -15.20 13.04
C VAL A 259 -6.53 -16.25 12.15
N THR A 260 -6.66 -15.92 10.87
CA THR A 260 -7.21 -16.82 9.84
C THR A 260 -6.10 -17.62 9.13
N GLN A 261 -6.44 -18.36 8.08
CA GLN A 261 -5.48 -19.05 7.21
C GLN A 261 -4.64 -18.05 6.40
N SER A 262 -3.61 -18.55 5.69
CA SER A 262 -2.78 -17.70 4.84
C SER A 262 -3.53 -17.22 3.60
N ASN A 263 -2.98 -16.19 2.96
CA ASN A 263 -3.49 -15.68 1.68
C ASN A 263 -3.36 -16.67 0.50
N GLU A 264 -2.63 -17.78 0.68
CA GLU A 264 -2.52 -18.89 -0.26
C GLU A 264 -3.48 -20.04 0.07
N GLU A 265 -4.17 -20.00 1.24
CA GLU A 265 -4.96 -21.08 1.83
C GLU A 265 -6.37 -20.59 2.21
N ASP A 266 -7.02 -19.85 1.32
CA ASP A 266 -8.40 -19.36 1.46
C ASP A 266 -8.67 -18.49 2.72
N GLY A 267 -7.63 -17.80 3.25
CA GLY A 267 -7.68 -17.10 4.54
C GLY A 267 -8.81 -16.06 4.65
N ILE A 268 -9.12 -15.31 3.59
CA ILE A 268 -10.23 -14.35 3.62
C ILE A 268 -11.58 -15.09 3.70
N TYR A 269 -11.76 -16.13 2.89
CA TYR A 269 -12.97 -16.94 2.91
C TYR A 269 -13.21 -17.56 4.30
N GLU A 270 -12.18 -18.22 4.87
CA GLU A 270 -12.27 -18.84 6.20
C GLU A 270 -12.52 -17.81 7.31
N GLY A 271 -11.90 -16.63 7.23
CA GLY A 271 -12.15 -15.54 8.16
C GLY A 271 -13.59 -15.04 8.13
N LEU A 272 -14.13 -14.77 6.94
CA LEU A 272 -15.52 -14.32 6.78
C LEU A 272 -16.53 -15.39 7.22
N LYS A 273 -16.24 -16.67 6.94
CA LYS A 273 -17.04 -17.79 7.36
C LYS A 273 -17.05 -17.98 8.89
N HIS A 274 -15.88 -17.82 9.52
CA HIS A 274 -15.77 -17.90 11.00
C HIS A 274 -16.70 -16.92 11.70
N PHE A 275 -16.84 -15.71 11.16
CA PHE A 275 -17.72 -14.68 11.71
C PHE A 275 -19.16 -14.75 11.17
N GLY A 276 -19.51 -15.77 10.38
CA GLY A 276 -20.87 -15.98 9.85
C GLY A 276 -21.32 -14.94 8.84
N LEU A 277 -20.38 -14.27 8.17
CA LEU A 277 -20.67 -13.28 7.13
C LEU A 277 -20.89 -13.94 5.74
N ILE A 278 -20.43 -15.17 5.59
CA ILE A 278 -20.64 -16.04 4.41
C ILE A 278 -20.92 -17.48 4.88
N TYR A 279 -21.46 -18.33 4.01
CA TYR A 279 -21.80 -19.73 4.28
C TYR A 279 -20.89 -20.71 3.54
#